data_a1965793de4df6099367f11b6bf02a85
#
_entry.id   a1965793de4df6099367f11b6bf02a85
#
_cell.length_a   1.000
_cell.length_b   1.000
_cell.length_c   1.000
_cell.angle_alpha   90.00
_cell.angle_beta   90.00
_cell.angle_gamma   90.00
#
_symmetry.space_group_name_H-M   'P 1'
#
loop_
_entity.id
_entity.type
_entity.pdbx_description
1 polymer ?
#
loop_
_entity_poly.entity_id
_entity_poly.type
_entity_poly.pdbx_seq_one_letter_code
_entity_poly.pdbx_strand_id
1 'polypeptide(L)'
;MEGLQILFAAPIFSVQLLIDGILIGAIFALAAYGMALVWGVMKIINFAQGEFVILGGFMALVFSKAGVSPFFCVPLAALALYIVGWLLYRTIIFRIVEEDLFISILATFGISILMQQLMNLIFSADVQTVDSGLGTWFLFDGNVTVLQIKAVSFVSALVLGAFLAVFMKKTRLGQTIRATAQNARAARILGVETDKVYCTTFALNAAICGAAGALVLMTWVIQPFIGLAYTIRSFMIVIVAGIGNVAGVILAGLGLGVAENFAGFILGSEFQTAFVFSLLVVILVWRNFTLRLKRRYLH
;
A
#
# COMPACT_ATOMS: atom_id res chain seq x y z
N MET A 1 -6.18 -7.54 29.08
CA MET A 1 -7.58 -7.97 29.33
C MET A 1 -8.52 -6.81 29.54
N GLU A 2 -8.04 -5.65 30.00
CA GLU A 2 -8.84 -4.43 30.17
C GLU A 2 -9.50 -3.92 28.89
N GLY A 3 -8.83 -3.98 27.75
CA GLY A 3 -9.38 -3.54 26.47
C GLY A 3 -10.64 -4.30 26.02
N LEU A 4 -10.70 -5.60 26.26
CA LEU A 4 -11.89 -6.40 25.98
C LEU A 4 -13.08 -6.03 26.88
N GLN A 5 -12.82 -5.73 28.14
CA GLN A 5 -13.88 -5.31 29.10
C GLN A 5 -14.46 -3.95 28.69
N ILE A 6 -13.61 -3.02 28.20
CA ILE A 6 -14.05 -1.70 27.72
C ILE A 6 -14.96 -1.84 26.50
N LEU A 7 -14.64 -2.75 25.56
CA LEU A 7 -15.47 -2.98 24.37
C LEU A 7 -16.87 -3.50 24.70
N PHE A 8 -17.01 -4.32 25.75
CA PHE A 8 -18.30 -4.79 26.22
C PHE A 8 -19.06 -3.73 27.05
N ALA A 9 -18.33 -2.92 27.83
CA ALA A 9 -18.92 -1.88 28.66
C ALA A 9 -19.37 -0.64 27.86
N ALA A 10 -18.66 -0.32 26.78
CA ALA A 10 -18.92 0.85 25.92
C ALA A 10 -18.96 0.46 24.42
N PRO A 11 -20.07 -0.11 23.93
CA PRO A 11 -20.16 -0.57 22.53
C PRO A 11 -19.96 0.55 21.50
N ILE A 12 -20.22 1.80 21.86
CA ILE A 12 -19.97 2.97 21.00
C ILE A 12 -18.48 3.13 20.65
N PHE A 13 -17.58 2.68 21.53
CA PHE A 13 -16.15 2.68 21.29
C PHE A 13 -15.75 1.69 20.18
N SER A 14 -16.47 0.58 20.05
CA SER A 14 -16.29 -0.36 18.93
C SER A 14 -16.63 0.30 17.59
N VAL A 15 -17.61 1.21 17.56
CA VAL A 15 -17.96 1.99 16.37
C VAL A 15 -16.80 2.95 16.00
N GLN A 16 -16.18 3.60 16.99
CA GLN A 16 -15.01 4.45 16.78
C GLN A 16 -13.86 3.66 16.13
N LEU A 17 -13.52 2.49 16.70
CA LEU A 17 -12.45 1.63 16.18
C LEU A 17 -12.74 1.13 14.76
N LEU A 18 -13.99 0.80 14.47
CA LEU A 18 -14.43 0.35 13.15
C LEU A 18 -14.29 1.47 12.12
N ILE A 19 -14.79 2.68 12.43
CA ILE A 19 -14.68 3.83 11.53
C ILE A 19 -13.21 4.16 11.26
N ASP A 20 -12.41 4.32 12.32
CA ASP A 20 -10.98 4.61 12.19
C ASP A 20 -10.25 3.53 11.37
N GLY A 21 -10.56 2.26 11.62
CA GLY A 21 -9.98 1.14 10.86
C GLY A 21 -10.35 1.15 9.37
N ILE A 22 -11.59 1.46 9.02
CA ILE A 22 -12.04 1.61 7.63
C ILE A 22 -11.33 2.77 6.95
N LEU A 23 -11.26 3.93 7.59
CA LEU A 23 -10.64 5.13 7.03
C LEU A 23 -9.15 4.91 6.70
N ILE A 24 -8.45 4.24 7.59
CA ILE A 24 -7.04 3.88 7.45
C ILE A 24 -6.82 2.78 6.41
N GLY A 25 -7.70 1.78 6.42
CA GLY A 25 -7.64 0.63 5.53
C GLY A 25 -7.68 0.98 4.05
N ALA A 26 -8.31 2.11 3.67
CA ALA A 26 -8.31 2.58 2.29
C ALA A 26 -6.91 3.03 1.81
N ILE A 27 -6.12 3.64 2.69
CA ILE A 27 -4.73 4.03 2.38
C ILE A 27 -3.87 2.77 2.19
N PHE A 28 -4.05 1.77 3.05
CA PHE A 28 -3.39 0.47 2.91
C PHE A 28 -3.78 -0.23 1.60
N ALA A 29 -5.07 -0.20 1.25
CA ALA A 29 -5.56 -0.74 -0.02
C ALA A 29 -4.91 -0.04 -1.22
N LEU A 30 -4.75 1.28 -1.17
CA LEU A 30 -4.10 2.05 -2.24
C LEU A 30 -2.64 1.63 -2.41
N ALA A 31 -1.86 1.56 -1.33
CA ALA A 31 -0.47 1.09 -1.36
C ALA A 31 -0.36 -0.36 -1.87
N ALA A 32 -1.26 -1.24 -1.42
CA ALA A 32 -1.32 -2.63 -1.85
C ALA A 32 -1.70 -2.79 -3.32
N TYR A 33 -2.50 -1.87 -3.87
CA TYR A 33 -2.85 -1.89 -5.29
C TYR A 33 -1.62 -1.74 -6.19
N GLY A 34 -0.67 -0.88 -5.81
CA GLY A 34 0.62 -0.78 -6.51
C GLY A 34 1.39 -2.10 -6.50
N MET A 35 1.49 -2.76 -5.34
CA MET A 35 2.12 -4.08 -5.23
C MET A 35 1.40 -5.13 -6.07
N ALA A 36 0.05 -5.14 -6.08
CA ALA A 36 -0.73 -6.06 -6.89
C ALA A 36 -0.46 -5.90 -8.40
N LEU A 37 -0.20 -4.66 -8.86
CA LEU A 37 0.19 -4.40 -10.24
C LEU A 37 1.56 -5.00 -10.56
N VAL A 38 2.58 -4.70 -9.77
CA VAL A 38 3.95 -5.21 -10.00
C VAL A 38 3.96 -6.73 -9.96
N TRP A 39 3.41 -7.33 -8.91
CA TRP A 39 3.37 -8.79 -8.79
C TRP A 39 2.55 -9.46 -9.90
N GLY A 40 1.39 -8.88 -10.24
CA GLY A 40 0.53 -9.42 -11.29
C GLY A 40 1.14 -9.39 -12.69
N VAL A 41 1.90 -8.35 -13.01
CA VAL A 41 2.43 -8.09 -14.36
C VAL A 41 3.85 -8.63 -14.55
N MET A 42 4.73 -8.30 -13.58
CA MET A 42 6.17 -8.60 -13.66
C MET A 42 6.53 -9.89 -12.94
N LYS A 43 5.62 -10.43 -12.11
CA LYS A 43 5.81 -11.63 -11.26
C LYS A 43 6.98 -11.52 -10.28
N ILE A 44 7.43 -10.32 -9.99
CA ILE A 44 8.45 -10.05 -8.98
C ILE A 44 7.80 -9.63 -7.66
N ILE A 45 8.47 -9.94 -6.56
CA ILE A 45 8.09 -9.50 -5.22
C ILE A 45 8.92 -8.25 -4.89
N ASN A 46 8.26 -7.11 -4.70
CA ASN A 46 8.93 -5.86 -4.40
C ASN A 46 8.97 -5.60 -2.89
N PHE A 47 10.11 -5.89 -2.26
CA PHE A 47 10.31 -5.60 -0.83
C PHE A 47 10.47 -4.10 -0.53
N ALA A 48 10.84 -3.29 -1.52
CA ALA A 48 10.95 -1.84 -1.36
C ALA A 48 9.60 -1.10 -1.40
N GLN A 49 8.46 -1.83 -1.42
CA GLN A 49 7.13 -1.26 -1.56
C GLN A 49 6.83 -0.19 -0.50
N GLY A 50 7.09 -0.50 0.75
CA GLY A 50 6.84 0.42 1.86
C GLY A 50 7.78 1.62 1.85
N GLU A 51 9.02 1.44 1.37
CA GLU A 51 9.98 2.53 1.24
C GLU A 51 9.52 3.55 0.18
N PHE A 52 8.86 3.09 -0.89
CA PHE A 52 8.20 4.01 -1.84
C PHE A 52 7.07 4.80 -1.17
N VAL A 53 6.31 4.17 -0.26
CA VAL A 53 5.26 4.87 0.49
C VAL A 53 5.89 5.95 1.38
N ILE A 54 6.91 5.60 2.15
CA ILE A 54 7.57 6.53 3.07
C ILE A 54 8.28 7.66 2.30
N LEU A 55 8.99 7.33 1.21
CA LEU A 55 9.60 8.34 0.34
C LEU A 55 8.54 9.28 -0.27
N GLY A 56 7.36 8.76 -0.63
CA GLY A 56 6.23 9.58 -1.07
C GLY A 56 5.76 10.56 -0.02
N GLY A 57 5.71 10.15 1.25
CA GLY A 57 5.44 11.03 2.38
C GLY A 57 6.51 12.11 2.55
N PHE A 58 7.80 11.76 2.46
CA PHE A 58 8.88 12.75 2.51
C PHE A 58 8.85 13.73 1.33
N MET A 59 8.52 13.28 0.12
CA MET A 59 8.32 14.19 -1.02
C MET A 59 7.15 15.15 -0.77
N ALA A 60 6.03 14.66 -0.23
CA ALA A 60 4.91 15.50 0.15
C ALA A 60 5.31 16.52 1.26
N LEU A 61 6.14 16.12 2.21
CA LEU A 61 6.69 17.01 3.25
C LEU A 61 7.53 18.14 2.63
N VAL A 62 8.39 17.82 1.67
CA VAL A 62 9.21 18.81 0.95
C VAL A 62 8.32 19.83 0.23
N PHE A 63 7.30 19.37 -0.50
CA PHE A 63 6.38 20.28 -1.18
C PHE A 63 5.55 21.12 -0.21
N SER A 64 5.11 20.54 0.91
CA SER A 64 4.39 21.26 1.95
C SER A 64 5.25 22.35 2.60
N LYS A 65 6.52 22.06 2.91
CA LYS A 65 7.48 23.05 3.40
C LYS A 65 7.79 24.15 2.38
N ALA A 66 7.64 23.87 1.10
CA ALA A 66 7.73 24.86 0.02
C ALA A 66 6.46 25.73 -0.14
N GLY A 67 5.45 25.56 0.73
CA GLY A 67 4.21 26.34 0.73
C GLY A 67 3.10 25.77 -0.16
N VAL A 68 3.25 24.55 -0.69
CA VAL A 68 2.21 23.90 -1.46
C VAL A 68 1.13 23.36 -0.50
N SER A 69 -0.13 23.62 -0.81
CA SER A 69 -1.25 23.08 0.00
C SER A 69 -1.19 21.55 0.08
N PRO A 70 -1.48 20.94 1.25
CA PRO A 70 -1.34 19.51 1.49
C PRO A 70 -2.03 18.64 0.44
N PHE A 71 -3.19 19.05 -0.06
CA PHE A 71 -3.95 18.29 -1.08
C PHE A 71 -3.24 18.25 -2.44
N PHE A 72 -2.54 19.33 -2.84
CA PHE A 72 -1.74 19.34 -4.06
C PHE A 72 -0.42 18.57 -3.90
N CYS A 73 0.02 18.31 -2.67
CA CYS A 73 1.19 17.47 -2.43
C CYS A 73 0.95 16.00 -2.87
N VAL A 74 -0.31 15.52 -2.86
CA VAL A 74 -0.63 14.14 -3.29
C VAL A 74 -0.25 13.89 -4.76
N PRO A 75 -0.76 14.64 -5.76
CA PRO A 75 -0.38 14.43 -7.15
C PRO A 75 1.10 14.76 -7.42
N LEU A 76 1.69 15.72 -6.71
CA LEU A 76 3.11 16.05 -6.87
C LEU A 76 4.01 14.93 -6.34
N ALA A 77 3.71 14.35 -5.18
CA ALA A 77 4.41 13.20 -4.65
C ALA A 77 4.26 11.98 -5.58
N ALA A 78 3.07 11.75 -6.13
CA ALA A 78 2.85 10.69 -7.11
C ALA A 78 3.72 10.88 -8.36
N LEU A 79 3.82 12.11 -8.89
CA LEU A 79 4.65 12.42 -10.06
C LEU A 79 6.15 12.26 -9.74
N ALA A 80 6.60 12.75 -8.59
CA ALA A 80 7.99 12.59 -8.15
C ALA A 80 8.36 11.11 -8.04
N LEU A 81 7.52 10.31 -7.41
CA LEU A 81 7.74 8.87 -7.26
C LEU A 81 7.61 8.11 -8.59
N TYR A 82 6.78 8.57 -9.53
CA TYR A 82 6.76 8.02 -10.89
C TYR A 82 8.14 8.11 -11.54
N ILE A 83 8.80 9.28 -11.43
CA ILE A 83 10.15 9.51 -11.97
C ILE A 83 11.18 8.62 -11.26
N VAL A 84 11.11 8.53 -9.93
CA VAL A 84 12.00 7.66 -9.14
C VAL A 84 11.81 6.19 -9.54
N GLY A 85 10.57 5.71 -9.65
CA GLY A 85 10.26 4.35 -10.08
C GLY A 85 10.73 4.05 -11.49
N TRP A 86 10.54 4.99 -12.43
CA TRP A 86 11.05 4.88 -13.80
C TRP A 86 12.58 4.77 -13.83
N LEU A 87 13.28 5.61 -13.04
CA LEU A 87 14.72 5.58 -12.95
C LEU A 87 15.24 4.27 -12.34
N LEU A 88 14.64 3.81 -11.25
CA LEU A 88 15.00 2.55 -10.59
C LEU A 88 14.76 1.34 -11.51
N TYR A 89 13.68 1.36 -12.27
CA TYR A 89 13.45 0.33 -13.27
C TYR A 89 14.60 0.32 -14.30
N ARG A 90 14.93 1.46 -14.89
CA ARG A 90 15.96 1.59 -15.91
C ARG A 90 17.38 1.24 -15.45
N THR A 91 17.68 1.44 -14.18
CA THR A 91 19.02 1.19 -13.64
C THR A 91 19.19 -0.21 -13.09
N ILE A 92 18.18 -0.75 -12.39
CA ILE A 92 18.30 -1.98 -11.60
C ILE A 92 17.27 -3.04 -12.03
N ILE A 93 15.97 -2.69 -12.01
CA ILE A 93 14.90 -3.69 -12.09
C ILE A 93 14.87 -4.40 -13.44
N PHE A 94 15.18 -3.71 -14.53
CA PHE A 94 15.18 -4.31 -15.89
C PHE A 94 16.14 -5.50 -16.02
N ARG A 95 17.19 -5.55 -15.16
CA ARG A 95 18.18 -6.64 -15.17
C ARG A 95 17.73 -7.87 -14.42
N ILE A 96 16.72 -7.73 -13.56
CA ILE A 96 16.27 -8.78 -12.65
C ILE A 96 14.84 -9.26 -12.92
N VAL A 97 14.10 -8.57 -13.80
CA VAL A 97 12.68 -8.87 -14.04
C VAL A 97 12.42 -10.22 -14.71
N GLU A 98 13.38 -10.73 -15.48
CA GLU A 98 13.30 -12.05 -16.12
C GLU A 98 14.11 -13.14 -15.38
N GLU A 99 14.74 -12.79 -14.25
CA GLU A 99 15.51 -13.69 -13.41
C GLU A 99 14.62 -14.43 -12.38
N ASP A 100 15.25 -15.30 -11.60
CA ASP A 100 14.55 -16.09 -10.58
C ASP A 100 13.94 -15.19 -9.49
N LEU A 101 12.81 -15.64 -8.94
CA LEU A 101 12.07 -14.93 -7.89
C LEU A 101 12.96 -14.56 -6.69
N PHE A 102 13.91 -15.43 -6.32
CA PHE A 102 14.83 -15.18 -5.23
C PHE A 102 15.76 -13.99 -5.51
N ILE A 103 16.25 -13.86 -6.74
CA ILE A 103 17.10 -12.73 -7.16
C ILE A 103 16.33 -11.41 -7.07
N SER A 104 15.06 -11.42 -7.50
CA SER A 104 14.22 -10.22 -7.42
C SER A 104 13.92 -9.79 -5.98
N ILE A 105 13.71 -10.75 -5.07
CA ILE A 105 13.55 -10.48 -3.63
C ILE A 105 14.82 -9.85 -3.06
N LEU A 106 15.98 -10.45 -3.30
CA LEU A 106 17.25 -9.97 -2.77
C LEU A 106 17.59 -8.57 -3.27
N ALA A 107 17.40 -8.32 -4.57
CA ALA A 107 17.67 -7.02 -5.17
C ALA A 107 16.72 -5.92 -4.66
N THR A 108 15.41 -6.22 -4.56
CA THR A 108 14.44 -5.24 -4.02
C THR A 108 14.61 -5.01 -2.52
N PHE A 109 15.09 -6.00 -1.77
CA PHE A 109 15.48 -5.82 -0.37
C PHE A 109 16.72 -4.92 -0.24
N GLY A 110 17.73 -5.11 -1.11
CA GLY A 110 18.87 -4.19 -1.19
C GLY A 110 18.45 -2.75 -1.52
N ILE A 111 17.51 -2.56 -2.46
CA ILE A 111 16.92 -1.25 -2.77
C ILE A 111 16.20 -0.68 -1.54
N SER A 112 15.46 -1.49 -0.79
CA SER A 112 14.77 -1.07 0.43
C SER A 112 15.75 -0.49 1.44
N ILE A 113 16.84 -1.20 1.74
CA ILE A 113 17.88 -0.74 2.67
C ILE A 113 18.53 0.56 2.16
N LEU A 114 18.85 0.63 0.87
CA LEU A 114 19.45 1.83 0.27
C LEU A 114 18.52 3.04 0.42
N MET A 115 17.25 2.88 0.04
CA MET A 115 16.25 3.96 0.14
C MET A 115 16.06 4.41 1.59
N GLN A 116 16.00 3.47 2.54
CA GLN A 116 15.87 3.74 3.97
C GLN A 116 17.06 4.58 4.48
N GLN A 117 18.29 4.20 4.14
CA GLN A 117 19.49 4.93 4.54
C GLN A 117 19.60 6.29 3.87
N LEU A 118 19.21 6.41 2.60
CA LEU A 118 19.15 7.71 1.90
C LEU A 118 18.10 8.64 2.53
N MET A 119 16.92 8.13 2.86
CA MET A 119 15.91 8.91 3.56
C MET A 119 16.40 9.37 4.93
N ASN A 120 17.07 8.49 5.69
CA ASN A 120 17.64 8.84 6.98
C ASN A 120 18.75 9.92 6.86
N LEU A 121 19.60 9.82 5.84
CA LEU A 121 20.66 10.80 5.60
C LEU A 121 20.11 12.17 5.22
N ILE A 122 19.05 12.24 4.41
CA ILE A 122 18.51 13.49 3.85
C ILE A 122 17.53 14.15 4.84
N PHE A 123 16.67 13.36 5.50
CA PHE A 123 15.55 13.86 6.30
C PHE A 123 15.72 13.62 7.81
N SER A 124 16.82 12.99 8.24
CA SER A 124 17.06 12.53 9.62
C SER A 124 16.08 11.43 10.07
N ALA A 125 16.37 10.81 11.21
CA ALA A 125 15.51 9.78 11.82
C ALA A 125 14.28 10.35 12.52
N ASP A 126 14.11 11.68 12.53
CA ASP A 126 13.07 12.36 13.25
C ASP A 126 11.68 12.06 12.67
N VAL A 127 10.73 11.96 13.58
CA VAL A 127 9.31 11.79 13.24
C VAL A 127 8.80 13.08 12.61
N GLN A 128 8.22 12.97 11.42
CA GLN A 128 7.65 14.09 10.68
C GLN A 128 6.15 13.91 10.49
N THR A 129 5.43 15.03 10.54
CA THR A 129 4.01 15.13 10.23
C THR A 129 3.71 16.47 9.60
N VAL A 130 2.58 16.60 8.93
CA VAL A 130 2.09 17.87 8.37
C VAL A 130 0.69 18.12 8.89
N ASP A 131 0.49 19.30 9.44
CA ASP A 131 -0.85 19.74 9.82
C ASP A 131 -1.64 20.07 8.54
N SER A 132 -2.78 19.43 8.40
CA SER A 132 -3.70 19.67 7.27
C SER A 132 -4.55 20.93 7.43
N GLY A 133 -4.55 21.55 8.62
CA GLY A 133 -5.43 22.67 8.96
C GLY A 133 -6.91 22.30 9.07
N LEU A 134 -7.25 21.00 9.03
CA LEU A 134 -8.61 20.50 9.15
C LEU A 134 -8.93 20.14 10.60
N GLY A 135 -10.20 20.36 11.00
CA GLY A 135 -10.71 20.08 12.33
C GLY A 135 -11.12 18.62 12.55
N THR A 136 -11.86 18.41 13.61
CA THR A 136 -12.42 17.11 14.00
C THR A 136 -13.93 17.19 13.99
N TRP A 137 -14.61 16.17 13.43
CA TRP A 137 -16.04 15.99 13.58
C TRP A 137 -16.37 15.23 14.84
N PHE A 138 -17.36 15.71 15.56
CA PHE A 138 -17.94 15.06 16.73
C PHE A 138 -19.28 14.47 16.32
N LEU A 139 -19.41 13.16 16.39
CA LEU A 139 -20.60 12.40 16.04
C LEU A 139 -21.19 11.75 17.32
N PHE A 140 -22.48 11.44 17.32
CA PHE A 140 -23.16 10.81 18.45
C PHE A 140 -22.94 11.55 19.78
N ASP A 141 -23.29 12.84 19.84
CA ASP A 141 -23.15 13.71 21.01
C ASP A 141 -21.70 13.79 21.55
N GLY A 142 -20.72 13.67 20.67
CA GLY A 142 -19.29 13.75 21.01
C GLY A 142 -18.65 12.42 21.39
N ASN A 143 -19.39 11.33 21.38
CA ASN A 143 -18.86 10.00 21.74
C ASN A 143 -17.99 9.35 20.65
N VAL A 144 -18.14 9.80 19.40
CA VAL A 144 -17.32 9.35 18.25
C VAL A 144 -16.66 10.56 17.64
N THR A 145 -15.33 10.51 17.52
CA THR A 145 -14.52 11.59 16.95
C THR A 145 -13.88 11.13 15.64
N VAL A 146 -14.07 11.89 14.58
CA VAL A 146 -13.47 11.59 13.27
C VAL A 146 -12.64 12.80 12.84
N LEU A 147 -11.32 12.63 12.70
CA LEU A 147 -10.49 13.66 12.10
C LEU A 147 -10.89 13.82 10.63
N GLN A 148 -11.22 15.07 10.25
CA GLN A 148 -11.65 15.38 8.88
C GLN A 148 -10.61 14.93 7.86
N ILE A 149 -9.32 15.03 8.17
CA ILE A 149 -8.24 14.60 7.29
C ILE A 149 -8.28 13.10 7.01
N LYS A 150 -8.63 12.26 7.98
CA LYS A 150 -8.80 10.81 7.75
C LYS A 150 -9.92 10.53 6.75
N ALA A 151 -11.07 11.23 6.89
CA ALA A 151 -12.19 11.09 5.97
C ALA A 151 -11.83 11.56 4.56
N VAL A 152 -11.14 12.69 4.44
CA VAL A 152 -10.67 13.21 3.14
C VAL A 152 -9.64 12.26 2.52
N SER A 153 -8.71 11.72 3.30
CA SER A 153 -7.73 10.74 2.83
C SER A 153 -8.39 9.45 2.37
N PHE A 154 -9.42 8.99 3.07
CA PHE A 154 -10.24 7.85 2.67
C PHE A 154 -10.90 8.08 1.32
N VAL A 155 -11.61 9.20 1.15
CA VAL A 155 -12.25 9.54 -0.12
C VAL A 155 -11.21 9.68 -1.24
N SER A 156 -10.09 10.35 -0.96
CA SER A 156 -8.99 10.50 -1.93
C SER A 156 -8.40 9.14 -2.35
N ALA A 157 -8.19 8.23 -1.40
CA ALA A 157 -7.70 6.88 -1.69
C ALA A 157 -8.69 6.09 -2.55
N LEU A 158 -10.00 6.18 -2.27
CA LEU A 158 -11.03 5.53 -3.09
C LEU A 158 -11.13 6.13 -4.50
N VAL A 159 -11.06 7.45 -4.62
CA VAL A 159 -11.07 8.14 -5.92
C VAL A 159 -9.85 7.76 -6.74
N LEU A 160 -8.66 7.76 -6.16
CA LEU A 160 -7.44 7.32 -6.82
C LEU A 160 -7.51 5.84 -7.21
N GLY A 161 -8.00 4.97 -6.33
CA GLY A 161 -8.20 3.55 -6.63
C GLY A 161 -9.20 3.33 -7.78
N ALA A 162 -10.33 4.05 -7.77
CA ALA A 162 -11.31 4.01 -8.86
C ALA A 162 -10.73 4.55 -10.17
N PHE A 163 -10.01 5.66 -10.13
CA PHE A 163 -9.32 6.23 -11.29
C PHE A 163 -8.34 5.20 -11.90
N LEU A 164 -7.52 4.57 -11.08
CA LEU A 164 -6.58 3.53 -11.52
C LEU A 164 -7.29 2.32 -12.11
N ALA A 165 -8.40 1.89 -11.51
CA ALA A 165 -9.21 0.78 -12.04
C ALA A 165 -9.80 1.11 -13.42
N VAL A 166 -10.32 2.34 -13.61
CA VAL A 166 -10.83 2.83 -14.89
C VAL A 166 -9.68 2.97 -15.90
N PHE A 167 -8.56 3.55 -15.48
CA PHE A 167 -7.35 3.68 -16.30
C PHE A 167 -6.91 2.31 -16.83
N MET A 168 -6.78 1.33 -15.95
CA MET A 168 -6.41 -0.04 -16.30
C MET A 168 -7.41 -0.70 -17.25
N LYS A 169 -8.72 -0.41 -17.12
CA LYS A 169 -9.77 -1.02 -17.98
C LYS A 169 -9.89 -0.35 -19.35
N LYS A 170 -9.82 0.99 -19.42
CA LYS A 170 -10.21 1.76 -20.61
C LYS A 170 -9.05 2.27 -21.45
N THR A 171 -7.83 2.39 -20.91
CA THR A 171 -6.69 2.92 -21.69
C THR A 171 -5.94 1.84 -22.45
N ARG A 172 -5.30 2.23 -23.56
CA ARG A 172 -4.42 1.32 -24.33
C ARG A 172 -3.27 0.79 -23.48
N LEU A 173 -2.68 1.63 -22.64
CA LEU A 173 -1.65 1.23 -21.67
C LEU A 173 -2.18 0.17 -20.70
N GLY A 174 -3.35 0.38 -20.10
CA GLY A 174 -3.96 -0.60 -19.22
C GLY A 174 -4.28 -1.93 -19.93
N GLN A 175 -4.65 -1.89 -21.21
CA GLN A 175 -4.86 -3.09 -22.01
C GLN A 175 -3.54 -3.85 -22.26
N THR A 176 -2.46 -3.15 -22.63
CA THR A 176 -1.15 -3.78 -22.85
C THR A 176 -0.57 -4.35 -21.54
N ILE A 177 -0.74 -3.65 -20.41
CA ILE A 177 -0.35 -4.14 -19.08
C ILE A 177 -1.08 -5.46 -18.77
N ARG A 178 -2.40 -5.52 -18.96
CA ARG A 178 -3.18 -6.75 -18.71
C ARG A 178 -2.83 -7.89 -19.68
N ALA A 179 -2.60 -7.59 -20.94
CA ALA A 179 -2.16 -8.59 -21.94
C ALA A 179 -0.81 -9.19 -21.53
N THR A 180 0.15 -8.34 -21.14
CA THR A 180 1.47 -8.76 -20.67
C THR A 180 1.38 -9.59 -19.38
N ALA A 181 0.47 -9.21 -18.44
CA ALA A 181 0.22 -9.95 -17.21
C ALA A 181 -0.29 -11.38 -17.46
N GLN A 182 -1.13 -11.58 -18.49
CA GLN A 182 -1.65 -12.89 -18.86
C GLN A 182 -0.56 -13.77 -19.50
N ASN A 183 0.12 -13.25 -20.50
CA ASN A 183 1.21 -13.96 -21.17
C ASN A 183 2.16 -12.97 -21.84
N ALA A 184 3.29 -12.68 -21.21
CA ALA A 184 4.28 -11.75 -21.71
C ALA A 184 4.91 -12.21 -23.06
N ARG A 185 5.11 -13.53 -23.24
CA ARG A 185 5.65 -14.09 -24.48
C ARG A 185 4.68 -13.89 -25.65
N ALA A 186 3.41 -14.19 -25.45
CA ALA A 186 2.38 -14.00 -26.47
C ALA A 186 2.19 -12.50 -26.80
N ALA A 187 2.19 -11.62 -25.79
CA ALA A 187 2.12 -10.19 -25.99
C ALA A 187 3.28 -9.66 -26.82
N ARG A 188 4.51 -10.17 -26.58
CA ARG A 188 5.71 -9.81 -27.35
C ARG A 188 5.61 -10.23 -28.82
N ILE A 189 5.06 -11.42 -29.10
CA ILE A 189 4.82 -11.90 -30.47
C ILE A 189 3.81 -11.01 -31.21
N LEU A 190 2.82 -10.46 -30.49
CA LEU A 190 1.82 -9.52 -31.02
C LEU A 190 2.34 -8.07 -31.14
N GLY A 191 3.64 -7.83 -30.94
CA GLY A 191 4.27 -6.53 -31.10
C GLY A 191 4.25 -5.62 -29.86
N VAL A 192 3.84 -6.14 -28.69
CA VAL A 192 3.90 -5.37 -27.45
C VAL A 192 5.34 -5.32 -26.93
N GLU A 193 5.87 -4.11 -26.74
CA GLU A 193 7.17 -3.88 -26.12
C GLU A 193 7.08 -4.12 -24.59
N THR A 194 7.25 -5.37 -24.17
CA THR A 194 7.07 -5.79 -22.77
C THR A 194 7.98 -5.04 -21.79
N ASP A 195 9.18 -4.65 -22.20
CA ASP A 195 10.09 -3.88 -21.36
C ASP A 195 9.53 -2.47 -21.04
N LYS A 196 8.94 -1.79 -22.02
CA LYS A 196 8.26 -0.51 -21.79
C LYS A 196 7.03 -0.69 -20.88
N VAL A 197 6.32 -1.80 -21.02
CA VAL A 197 5.18 -2.12 -20.17
C VAL A 197 5.63 -2.36 -18.71
N TYR A 198 6.70 -3.10 -18.51
CA TYR A 198 7.28 -3.34 -17.18
C TYR A 198 7.78 -2.05 -16.55
N CYS A 199 8.50 -1.22 -17.30
CA CYS A 199 8.97 0.08 -16.86
C CYS A 199 7.82 0.97 -16.39
N THR A 200 6.78 1.09 -17.21
CA THR A 200 5.60 1.90 -16.89
C THR A 200 4.83 1.33 -15.69
N THR A 201 4.72 0.00 -15.59
CA THR A 201 4.05 -0.67 -14.46
C THR A 201 4.78 -0.38 -13.15
N PHE A 202 6.11 -0.47 -13.14
CA PHE A 202 6.91 -0.19 -11.95
C PHE A 202 6.86 1.29 -11.56
N ALA A 203 6.93 2.18 -12.54
CA ALA A 203 6.78 3.62 -12.32
C ALA A 203 5.37 4.00 -11.80
N LEU A 204 4.31 3.38 -12.34
CA LEU A 204 2.94 3.55 -11.82
C LEU A 204 2.80 3.03 -10.38
N ASN A 205 3.41 1.88 -10.07
CA ASN A 205 3.45 1.40 -8.69
C ASN A 205 4.09 2.43 -7.75
N ALA A 206 5.25 2.97 -8.11
CA ALA A 206 5.92 3.99 -7.32
C ALA A 206 5.06 5.26 -7.18
N ALA A 207 4.36 5.69 -8.23
CA ALA A 207 3.42 6.81 -8.19
C ALA A 207 2.26 6.58 -7.22
N ILE A 208 1.67 5.38 -7.24
CA ILE A 208 0.59 4.99 -6.32
C ILE A 208 1.09 5.02 -4.87
N CYS A 209 2.29 4.49 -4.62
CA CYS A 209 2.93 4.56 -3.32
C CYS A 209 3.20 6.00 -2.90
N GLY A 210 3.62 6.87 -3.84
CA GLY A 210 3.82 8.29 -3.60
C GLY A 210 2.53 8.99 -3.14
N ALA A 211 1.42 8.72 -3.82
CA ALA A 211 0.11 9.24 -3.42
C ALA A 211 -0.32 8.70 -2.05
N ALA A 212 -0.17 7.39 -1.81
CA ALA A 212 -0.48 6.78 -0.52
C ALA A 212 0.38 7.37 0.61
N GLY A 213 1.68 7.58 0.37
CA GLY A 213 2.60 8.18 1.33
C GLY A 213 2.26 9.62 1.69
N ALA A 214 1.82 10.42 0.72
CA ALA A 214 1.32 11.77 0.98
C ALA A 214 0.08 11.75 1.89
N LEU A 215 -0.84 10.80 1.69
CA LEU A 215 -2.01 10.62 2.56
C LEU A 215 -1.62 10.11 3.95
N VAL A 216 -0.60 9.24 4.04
CA VAL A 216 -0.03 8.79 5.33
C VAL A 216 0.53 9.97 6.11
N LEU A 217 1.33 10.84 5.48
CA LEU A 217 1.91 12.02 6.12
C LEU A 217 0.88 12.95 6.75
N MET A 218 -0.29 13.09 6.11
CA MET A 218 -1.40 13.94 6.59
C MET A 218 -2.20 13.29 7.72
N THR A 219 -2.22 11.97 7.79
CA THR A 219 -3.05 11.22 8.76
C THR A 219 -2.27 10.68 9.94
N TRP A 220 -0.98 10.46 9.74
CA TRP A 220 -0.05 9.89 10.70
C TRP A 220 1.32 10.56 10.63
N VAL A 221 2.22 9.99 11.41
CA VAL A 221 3.63 10.34 11.39
C VAL A 221 4.41 9.45 10.44
N ILE A 222 5.44 10.00 9.82
CA ILE A 222 6.40 9.25 9.01
C ILE A 222 7.80 9.34 9.61
N GLN A 223 8.57 8.28 9.44
CA GLN A 223 10.00 8.20 9.74
C GLN A 223 10.66 7.18 8.81
N PRO A 224 11.98 7.27 8.54
CA PRO A 224 12.62 6.43 7.53
C PRO A 224 12.50 4.92 7.76
N PHE A 225 12.37 4.47 9.02
CA PHE A 225 12.47 3.05 9.40
C PHE A 225 11.13 2.30 9.44
N ILE A 226 10.01 2.94 9.16
CA ILE A 226 8.68 2.27 9.22
C ILE A 226 8.23 1.66 7.88
N GLY A 227 9.01 1.79 6.81
CA GLY A 227 8.66 1.33 5.48
C GLY A 227 8.31 -0.17 5.43
N LEU A 228 9.10 -1.01 6.10
CA LEU A 228 8.86 -2.46 6.14
C LEU A 228 7.44 -2.82 6.60
N ALA A 229 6.88 -2.09 7.57
CA ALA A 229 5.53 -2.33 8.05
C ALA A 229 4.47 -2.14 6.94
N TYR A 230 4.65 -1.14 6.05
CA TYR A 230 3.77 -0.92 4.89
C TYR A 230 3.99 -1.98 3.81
N THR A 231 5.21 -2.47 3.62
CA THR A 231 5.49 -3.60 2.73
C THR A 231 4.69 -4.82 3.15
N ILE A 232 4.72 -5.18 4.43
CA ILE A 232 4.03 -6.36 4.97
C ILE A 232 2.51 -6.22 4.86
N ARG A 233 1.95 -5.05 5.19
CA ARG A 233 0.53 -4.78 5.01
C ARG A 233 0.10 -4.94 3.55
N SER A 234 0.88 -4.38 2.62
CA SER A 234 0.61 -4.51 1.20
C SER A 234 0.67 -5.96 0.72
N PHE A 235 1.65 -6.72 1.21
CA PHE A 235 1.77 -8.16 0.95
C PHE A 235 0.55 -8.93 1.44
N MET A 236 0.16 -8.71 2.69
CA MET A 236 -0.98 -9.37 3.29
C MET A 236 -2.26 -9.11 2.48
N ILE A 237 -2.52 -7.85 2.15
CA ILE A 237 -3.69 -7.45 1.38
C ILE A 237 -3.72 -8.14 0.03
N VAL A 238 -2.58 -8.17 -0.71
CA VAL A 238 -2.52 -8.81 -2.04
C VAL A 238 -2.70 -10.32 -1.96
N ILE A 239 -2.16 -10.97 -0.93
CA ILE A 239 -2.32 -12.41 -0.73
C ILE A 239 -3.78 -12.76 -0.43
N VAL A 240 -4.45 -11.99 0.44
CA VAL A 240 -5.86 -12.19 0.79
C VAL A 240 -6.77 -11.92 -0.40
N ALA A 241 -6.56 -10.81 -1.09
CA ALA A 241 -7.36 -10.40 -2.25
C ALA A 241 -7.21 -11.34 -3.44
N GLY A 242 -6.04 -11.94 -3.61
CA GLY A 242 -5.62 -12.63 -4.82
C GLY A 242 -5.15 -11.68 -5.91
N ILE A 243 -4.15 -12.14 -6.68
CA ILE A 243 -3.50 -11.35 -7.74
C ILE A 243 -4.52 -11.01 -8.83
N GLY A 244 -4.58 -9.72 -9.21
CA GLY A 244 -5.46 -9.22 -10.28
C GLY A 244 -6.89 -8.89 -9.87
N ASN A 245 -7.27 -9.08 -8.61
CA ASN A 245 -8.61 -8.78 -8.10
C ASN A 245 -8.63 -7.41 -7.39
N VAL A 246 -8.93 -6.34 -8.13
CA VAL A 246 -8.96 -4.96 -7.60
C VAL A 246 -9.98 -4.80 -6.48
N ALA A 247 -11.19 -5.33 -6.64
CA ALA A 247 -12.22 -5.26 -5.60
C ALA A 247 -11.79 -6.01 -4.33
N GLY A 248 -11.12 -7.17 -4.50
CA GLY A 248 -10.54 -7.92 -3.40
C GLY A 248 -9.47 -7.12 -2.64
N VAL A 249 -8.63 -6.34 -3.33
CA VAL A 249 -7.61 -5.49 -2.70
C VAL A 249 -8.25 -4.42 -1.82
N ILE A 250 -9.32 -3.77 -2.30
CA ILE A 250 -10.05 -2.77 -1.51
C ILE A 250 -10.66 -3.41 -0.27
N LEU A 251 -11.40 -4.50 -0.42
CA LEU A 251 -12.07 -5.18 0.71
C LEU A 251 -11.05 -5.74 1.72
N ALA A 252 -9.96 -6.35 1.24
CA ALA A 252 -8.91 -6.86 2.10
C ALA A 252 -8.17 -5.75 2.84
N GLY A 253 -7.95 -4.59 2.20
CA GLY A 253 -7.34 -3.43 2.83
C GLY A 253 -8.22 -2.82 3.92
N LEU A 254 -9.51 -2.63 3.64
CA LEU A 254 -10.47 -2.16 4.64
C LEU A 254 -10.58 -3.13 5.82
N GLY A 255 -10.68 -4.44 5.53
CA GLY A 255 -10.72 -5.48 6.55
C GLY A 255 -9.46 -5.54 7.40
N LEU A 256 -8.28 -5.40 6.78
CA LEU A 256 -7.01 -5.35 7.52
C LEU A 256 -6.93 -4.10 8.42
N GLY A 257 -7.32 -2.93 7.92
CA GLY A 257 -7.34 -1.70 8.72
C GLY A 257 -8.21 -1.83 9.96
N VAL A 258 -9.42 -2.41 9.81
CA VAL A 258 -10.31 -2.69 10.95
C VAL A 258 -9.65 -3.69 11.90
N ALA A 259 -9.18 -4.84 11.42
CA ALA A 259 -8.57 -5.87 12.25
C ALA A 259 -7.34 -5.35 13.01
N GLU A 260 -6.48 -4.57 12.35
CA GLU A 260 -5.29 -3.96 12.96
C GLU A 260 -5.66 -2.94 14.04
N ASN A 261 -6.69 -2.13 13.80
CA ASN A 261 -7.13 -1.12 14.77
C ASN A 261 -7.71 -1.77 16.04
N PHE A 262 -8.54 -2.82 15.89
CA PHE A 262 -9.02 -3.61 17.03
C PHE A 262 -7.88 -4.32 17.75
N ALA A 263 -6.95 -4.92 17.02
CA ALA A 263 -5.79 -5.60 17.62
C ALA A 263 -4.90 -4.61 18.39
N GLY A 264 -4.66 -3.43 17.83
CA GLY A 264 -3.89 -2.37 18.52
C GLY A 264 -4.55 -1.89 19.82
N PHE A 265 -5.87 -1.86 19.85
CA PHE A 265 -6.60 -1.51 21.06
C PHE A 265 -6.57 -2.62 22.13
N ILE A 266 -6.73 -3.88 21.72
CA ILE A 266 -6.79 -5.02 22.65
C ILE A 266 -5.40 -5.43 23.15
N LEU A 267 -4.41 -5.49 22.24
CA LEU A 267 -3.07 -6.01 22.51
C LEU A 267 -2.04 -4.90 22.82
N GLY A 268 -2.35 -3.66 22.46
CA GLY A 268 -1.43 -2.53 22.50
C GLY A 268 -0.89 -2.17 21.11
N SER A 269 -0.59 -0.90 20.91
CA SER A 269 -0.10 -0.37 19.62
C SER A 269 1.22 -1.01 19.16
N GLU A 270 2.05 -1.45 20.10
CA GLU A 270 3.34 -2.13 19.81
C GLU A 270 3.14 -3.49 19.14
N PHE A 271 2.02 -4.16 19.41
CA PHE A 271 1.72 -5.47 18.87
C PHE A 271 0.99 -5.44 17.52
N GLN A 272 0.62 -4.27 17.00
CA GLN A 272 -0.09 -4.15 15.72
C GLN A 272 0.68 -4.83 14.57
N THR A 273 1.97 -4.55 14.44
CA THR A 273 2.81 -5.15 13.40
C THR A 273 2.94 -6.66 13.58
N ALA A 274 3.16 -7.13 14.81
CA ALA A 274 3.23 -8.55 15.12
C ALA A 274 1.90 -9.27 14.82
N PHE A 275 0.76 -8.62 15.09
CA PHE A 275 -0.57 -9.13 14.73
C PHE A 275 -0.72 -9.31 13.22
N VAL A 276 -0.32 -8.31 12.41
CA VAL A 276 -0.40 -8.39 10.94
C VAL A 276 0.44 -9.54 10.41
N PHE A 277 1.67 -9.72 10.93
CA PHE A 277 2.52 -10.88 10.59
C PHE A 277 1.87 -12.21 10.97
N SER A 278 1.34 -12.33 12.18
CA SER A 278 0.67 -13.54 12.65
C SER A 278 -0.54 -13.87 11.77
N LEU A 279 -1.34 -12.85 11.43
CA LEU A 279 -2.49 -12.98 10.56
C LEU A 279 -2.08 -13.44 9.15
N LEU A 280 -0.97 -12.89 8.61
CA LEU A 280 -0.41 -13.33 7.33
C LEU A 280 -0.07 -14.84 7.35
N VAL A 281 0.64 -15.28 8.40
CA VAL A 281 1.01 -16.70 8.53
C VAL A 281 -0.23 -17.60 8.62
N VAL A 282 -1.21 -17.23 9.44
CA VAL A 282 -2.47 -17.97 9.59
C VAL A 282 -3.20 -18.10 8.25
N ILE A 283 -3.32 -17.00 7.50
CA ILE A 283 -4.00 -17.00 6.21
C ILE A 283 -3.25 -17.86 5.18
N LEU A 284 -1.91 -17.79 5.13
CA LEU A 284 -1.11 -18.62 4.24
C LEU A 284 -1.27 -20.12 4.54
N VAL A 285 -1.24 -20.49 5.82
CA VAL A 285 -1.45 -21.87 6.26
C VAL A 285 -2.84 -22.34 5.90
N TRP A 286 -3.88 -21.55 6.19
CA TRP A 286 -5.27 -21.87 5.86
C TRP A 286 -5.47 -22.02 4.34
N ARG A 287 -4.94 -21.09 3.55
CA ARG A 287 -5.01 -21.15 2.08
C ARG A 287 -4.34 -22.42 1.52
N ASN A 288 -3.16 -22.77 2.07
CA ASN A 288 -2.47 -23.99 1.66
C ASN A 288 -3.29 -25.24 2.00
N PHE A 289 -3.89 -25.29 3.20
CA PHE A 289 -4.73 -26.38 3.64
C PHE A 289 -5.97 -26.53 2.74
N THR A 290 -6.66 -25.42 2.43
CA THR A 290 -7.85 -25.42 1.56
C THR A 290 -7.52 -25.86 0.12
N LEU A 291 -6.36 -25.44 -0.40
CA LEU A 291 -5.91 -25.88 -1.72
C LEU A 291 -5.55 -27.37 -1.76
N ARG A 292 -4.96 -27.91 -0.69
CA ARG A 292 -4.68 -29.35 -0.57
C ARG A 292 -5.97 -30.18 -0.51
N LEU A 293 -6.99 -29.71 0.20
CA LEU A 293 -8.30 -30.36 0.23
C LEU A 293 -8.92 -30.39 -1.16
N LYS A 294 -8.97 -29.26 -1.88
CA LYS A 294 -9.52 -29.22 -3.25
C LYS A 294 -8.80 -30.15 -4.23
N ARG A 295 -7.47 -30.31 -4.11
CA ARG A 295 -6.71 -31.26 -4.95
C ARG A 295 -7.04 -32.73 -4.65
N ARG A 296 -7.45 -33.07 -3.42
CA ARG A 296 -7.86 -34.44 -3.07
C ARG A 296 -9.21 -34.83 -3.63
N TYR A 297 -10.08 -33.89 -3.97
CA TYR A 297 -11.39 -34.15 -4.58
C TYR A 297 -11.36 -34.21 -6.11
N LEU A 298 -10.20 -33.95 -6.74
CA LEU A 298 -10.03 -34.01 -8.20
C LEU A 298 -9.27 -35.27 -8.67
N HIS A 299 -8.93 -36.16 -7.75
CA HIS A 299 -8.47 -37.54 -7.97
C HIS A 299 -9.49 -38.50 -7.36
#